data_152c7ac31b61d15f6b75c7155be9a25d
#
_entry.id   152c7ac31b61d15f6b75c7155be9a25d
#
_cell.length_a   1.000
_cell.length_b   1.000
_cell.length_c   1.000
_cell.angle_alpha   90.00
_cell.angle_beta   90.00
_cell.angle_gamma   90.00
#
_symmetry.space_group_name_H-M   'P 1'
#
loop_
_entity.id
_entity.type
_entity.pdbx_description
1 polymer ?
#
loop_
_entity_poly.entity_id
_entity_poly.type
_entity_poly.pdbx_seq_one_letter_code
_entity_poly.pdbx_strand_id
1 'polypeptide(L)'
;NISRLPAKDRAGFSVAQRKEWVKHLDYDIFTLRADLNKADLMADGKNVLTLRFVNTDKAEAKRAGRSYTEVPVEPRSRLVTPGFRDLDNLMGVLRRDAPTLPLEALYFMLQMSASNGWRLVSKDVEAAFLSGAYFDREVYVVVPRGGLPAVEEYDMPFIPEGTVMQLNKSMPGLADAGLEWHKEHRRGIMSCGLKESKVAKAMYLYTRDQGDGKYALEGIVGSHVDDDIMTGSDYFFDEIVAKGLDKTFHYGKVQVDKLTHTGLDIVRHDDGRITVNQADYAAGLKKIHIDAARRRQPELAATDTEKAAMRAGNGKIAWLVRNTRPDLAFDLAISQQAINSATVATVKHFNQMVALAVKDKHITIQVFPIELGELAVIAWCDASFANRLSETGPDDGSDEPPCPLESQAGYVIGFTSKKALAEGGGHVSIVMWLSHKLKRKVRSTLAAESMAANECVEAADIIRAHIAEALCGDPEGFDRRQWREAIKDIPAALVTDCRSMFDYLNKRGSTPSEKRLRLDLEILRDQLDEDSLTLRWVATIMMVADALT
;
A
#
# COMPACT_ATOMS: atom_id res chain seq x y z
N ASN A 1 -15.15 -25.42 -8.57
CA ASN A 1 -16.40 -25.99 -8.02
C ASN A 1 -16.09 -27.33 -7.35
N ILE A 2 -16.18 -27.40 -6.02
CA ILE A 2 -15.80 -28.56 -5.19
C ILE A 2 -16.57 -29.83 -5.61
N SER A 3 -17.82 -29.70 -6.06
CA SER A 3 -18.62 -30.85 -6.50
C SER A 3 -18.02 -31.62 -7.67
N ARG A 4 -17.10 -31.01 -8.42
CA ARG A 4 -16.41 -31.63 -9.57
C ARG A 4 -15.08 -32.30 -9.20
N LEU A 5 -14.64 -32.16 -7.94
CA LEU A 5 -13.41 -32.77 -7.47
C LEU A 5 -13.61 -34.27 -7.12
N PRO A 6 -12.53 -35.08 -7.16
CA PRO A 6 -12.55 -36.45 -6.67
C PRO A 6 -13.03 -36.56 -5.21
N ALA A 7 -13.59 -37.68 -4.82
CA ALA A 7 -14.14 -37.89 -3.48
C ALA A 7 -13.10 -37.63 -2.37
N LYS A 8 -11.83 -38.05 -2.58
CA LYS A 8 -10.71 -37.78 -1.67
C LYS A 8 -10.49 -36.31 -1.42
N ASP A 9 -10.49 -35.49 -2.48
CA ASP A 9 -10.25 -34.06 -2.38
C ASP A 9 -11.44 -33.34 -1.74
N ARG A 10 -12.68 -33.83 -1.98
CA ARG A 10 -13.88 -33.32 -1.30
C ARG A 10 -13.83 -33.57 0.21
N ALA A 11 -13.39 -34.76 0.63
CA ALA A 11 -13.20 -35.07 2.05
C ALA A 11 -12.20 -34.11 2.73
N GLY A 12 -11.16 -33.73 2.03
CA GLY A 12 -10.20 -32.74 2.52
C GLY A 12 -10.83 -31.38 2.86
N PHE A 13 -11.85 -30.93 2.09
CA PHE A 13 -12.58 -29.71 2.43
C PHE A 13 -13.45 -29.85 3.68
N SER A 14 -14.04 -31.02 3.95
CA SER A 14 -14.78 -31.24 5.20
C SER A 14 -13.86 -31.14 6.43
N VAL A 15 -12.64 -31.68 6.33
CA VAL A 15 -11.62 -31.51 7.38
C VAL A 15 -11.22 -30.03 7.54
N ALA A 16 -11.04 -29.32 6.44
CA ALA A 16 -10.72 -27.90 6.49
C ALA A 16 -11.87 -27.05 7.09
N GLN A 17 -13.13 -27.40 6.80
CA GLN A 17 -14.31 -26.75 7.40
C GLN A 17 -14.38 -27.00 8.92
N ARG A 18 -14.15 -28.25 9.36
CA ARG A 18 -14.09 -28.55 10.79
C ARG A 18 -12.99 -27.80 11.51
N LYS A 19 -11.78 -27.75 10.91
CA LYS A 19 -10.66 -26.98 11.46
C LYS A 19 -10.99 -25.50 11.57
N GLU A 20 -11.65 -24.93 10.57
CA GLU A 20 -12.08 -23.52 10.60
C GLU A 20 -13.16 -23.27 11.67
N TRP A 21 -14.12 -24.22 11.82
CA TRP A 21 -15.16 -24.11 12.84
C TRP A 21 -14.57 -24.17 14.25
N VAL A 22 -13.63 -25.09 14.53
CA VAL A 22 -12.89 -25.16 15.80
C VAL A 22 -12.25 -23.82 16.15
N LYS A 23 -11.58 -23.15 15.18
CA LYS A 23 -11.02 -21.82 15.42
C LYS A 23 -12.06 -20.80 15.91
N HIS A 24 -13.28 -20.84 15.37
CA HIS A 24 -14.33 -19.93 15.81
C HIS A 24 -14.80 -20.22 17.24
N LEU A 25 -14.75 -21.48 17.67
CA LEU A 25 -15.01 -21.89 19.05
C LEU A 25 -13.88 -21.46 19.99
N ASP A 26 -12.62 -21.64 19.58
CA ASP A 26 -11.43 -21.20 20.33
C ASP A 26 -11.49 -19.71 20.71
N TYR A 27 -12.02 -18.88 19.80
CA TYR A 27 -12.10 -17.44 19.97
C TYR A 27 -13.45 -16.92 20.52
N ASP A 28 -14.38 -17.82 20.89
CA ASP A 28 -15.71 -17.46 21.42
C ASP A 28 -16.49 -16.48 20.51
N ILE A 29 -16.54 -16.81 19.21
CA ILE A 29 -17.16 -15.94 18.20
C ILE A 29 -18.67 -15.95 18.28
N PHE A 30 -19.29 -17.04 18.76
CA PHE A 30 -20.71 -17.25 18.68
C PHE A 30 -21.32 -17.68 20.03
N THR A 31 -22.52 -17.18 20.29
CA THR A 31 -23.43 -17.73 21.30
C THR A 31 -24.60 -18.38 20.59
N LEU A 32 -24.87 -19.68 20.87
CA LEU A 32 -26.02 -20.40 20.32
C LEU A 32 -27.31 -19.80 20.87
N ARG A 33 -28.26 -19.49 19.98
CA ARG A 33 -29.57 -18.91 20.34
C ARG A 33 -30.69 -19.79 19.79
N ALA A 34 -30.78 -21.00 20.33
CA ALA A 34 -31.82 -21.99 19.97
C ALA A 34 -33.25 -21.51 20.33
N ASP A 35 -33.34 -20.50 21.20
CA ASP A 35 -34.57 -19.79 21.60
C ASP A 35 -35.09 -18.80 20.55
N LEU A 36 -34.29 -18.46 19.55
CA LEU A 36 -34.63 -17.45 18.51
C LEU A 36 -34.82 -18.10 17.15
N ASN A 37 -35.70 -17.48 16.37
CA ASN A 37 -35.90 -17.87 14.99
C ASN A 37 -35.62 -16.70 14.03
N LYS A 38 -35.15 -17.02 12.83
CA LYS A 38 -34.77 -16.03 11.82
C LYS A 38 -35.92 -15.10 11.42
N ALA A 39 -37.14 -15.65 11.27
CA ALA A 39 -38.28 -14.89 10.75
C ALA A 39 -38.70 -13.79 11.74
N ASP A 40 -38.74 -14.11 13.04
CA ASP A 40 -39.13 -13.20 14.10
C ASP A 40 -38.07 -12.09 14.24
N LEU A 41 -36.77 -12.45 14.24
CA LEU A 41 -35.68 -11.45 14.28
C LEU A 41 -35.74 -10.47 13.10
N MET A 42 -36.04 -10.97 11.89
CA MET A 42 -36.18 -10.11 10.72
C MET A 42 -37.44 -9.23 10.78
N ALA A 43 -38.55 -9.76 11.34
CA ALA A 43 -39.76 -8.98 11.56
C ALA A 43 -39.54 -7.84 12.57
N ASP A 44 -38.71 -8.08 13.58
CA ASP A 44 -38.29 -7.10 14.60
C ASP A 44 -37.20 -6.15 14.12
N GLY A 45 -36.80 -6.22 12.84
CA GLY A 45 -35.78 -5.36 12.25
C GLY A 45 -34.35 -5.62 12.75
N LYS A 46 -34.09 -6.79 13.30
CA LYS A 46 -32.75 -7.15 13.78
C LYS A 46 -31.80 -7.45 12.62
N ASN A 47 -30.51 -7.26 12.86
CA ASN A 47 -29.45 -7.51 11.88
C ASN A 47 -29.16 -9.02 11.81
N VAL A 48 -29.65 -9.68 10.75
CA VAL A 48 -29.55 -11.13 10.56
C VAL A 48 -28.81 -11.46 9.27
N LEU A 49 -27.66 -12.08 9.38
CA LEU A 49 -26.80 -12.49 8.27
C LEU A 49 -26.80 -14.01 8.09
N THR A 50 -26.24 -14.51 6.99
CA THR A 50 -26.16 -15.95 6.73
C THR A 50 -24.69 -16.36 6.64
N LEU A 51 -24.28 -17.35 7.42
CA LEU A 51 -22.93 -17.90 7.32
C LEU A 51 -22.75 -18.71 6.02
N ARG A 52 -21.52 -18.76 5.55
CA ARG A 52 -21.12 -19.65 4.46
C ARG A 52 -19.67 -20.06 4.56
N PHE A 53 -19.36 -21.27 4.13
CA PHE A 53 -17.99 -21.68 3.91
C PHE A 53 -17.50 -21.23 2.53
N VAL A 54 -16.39 -20.51 2.51
CA VAL A 54 -15.63 -20.21 1.29
C VAL A 54 -14.46 -21.18 1.21
N ASN A 55 -14.56 -22.09 0.26
CA ASN A 55 -13.60 -23.16 0.06
C ASN A 55 -12.66 -22.79 -1.08
N THR A 56 -11.35 -22.82 -0.86
CA THR A 56 -10.30 -22.48 -1.83
C THR A 56 -9.24 -23.56 -1.85
N ASP A 57 -8.58 -23.70 -2.99
CA ASP A 57 -7.42 -24.56 -3.16
C ASP A 57 -6.16 -23.69 -3.16
N LYS A 58 -5.34 -23.77 -2.11
CA LYS A 58 -4.10 -22.99 -2.03
C LYS A 58 -3.07 -23.35 -3.11
N ALA A 59 -3.15 -24.57 -3.66
CA ALA A 59 -2.26 -25.04 -4.70
C ALA A 59 -2.71 -24.66 -6.12
N GLU A 60 -3.88 -24.00 -6.28
CA GLU A 60 -4.44 -23.67 -7.60
C GLU A 60 -3.46 -22.84 -8.47
N ALA A 61 -2.86 -21.80 -7.90
CA ALA A 61 -1.88 -20.99 -8.60
C ALA A 61 -0.60 -21.75 -8.97
N LYS A 62 -0.15 -22.65 -8.08
CA LYS A 62 1.03 -23.49 -8.31
C LYS A 62 0.77 -24.56 -9.39
N ARG A 63 -0.50 -24.89 -9.63
CA ARG A 63 -0.90 -25.92 -10.59
C ARG A 63 -0.70 -25.46 -12.04
N ALA A 64 -1.00 -24.22 -12.38
CA ALA A 64 -0.68 -23.54 -13.66
C ALA A 64 -0.56 -24.47 -14.88
N GLY A 65 -1.60 -25.27 -15.16
CA GLY A 65 -1.61 -26.23 -16.29
C GLY A 65 -1.12 -27.65 -15.99
N ARG A 66 -0.62 -27.92 -14.78
CA ARG A 66 -0.28 -29.28 -14.31
C ARG A 66 -1.53 -30.01 -13.82
N SER A 67 -1.46 -31.34 -13.82
CA SER A 67 -2.56 -32.18 -13.34
C SER A 67 -2.73 -32.15 -11.82
N TYR A 68 -3.90 -32.57 -11.32
CA TYR A 68 -4.16 -32.74 -9.88
C TYR A 68 -3.31 -33.86 -9.23
N THR A 69 -2.73 -34.76 -10.04
CA THR A 69 -1.80 -35.78 -9.57
C THR A 69 -0.40 -35.24 -9.35
N GLU A 70 0.03 -34.28 -10.14
CA GLU A 70 1.35 -33.63 -10.02
C GLU A 70 1.38 -32.56 -8.91
N VAL A 71 0.27 -31.80 -8.79
CA VAL A 71 0.10 -30.80 -7.74
C VAL A 71 -1.25 -31.06 -7.06
N PRO A 72 -1.27 -31.82 -5.96
CA PRO A 72 -2.49 -32.15 -5.22
C PRO A 72 -3.26 -30.92 -4.76
N VAL A 73 -4.58 -31.10 -4.56
CA VAL A 73 -5.42 -30.06 -3.95
C VAL A 73 -4.95 -29.82 -2.52
N GLU A 74 -4.76 -28.57 -2.14
CA GLU A 74 -4.50 -28.11 -0.77
C GLU A 74 -5.74 -27.40 -0.23
N PRO A 75 -6.69 -28.12 0.42
CA PRO A 75 -7.96 -27.57 0.83
C PRO A 75 -7.80 -26.51 1.92
N ARG A 76 -8.41 -25.36 1.70
CA ARG A 76 -8.60 -24.31 2.70
C ARG A 76 -10.07 -23.93 2.75
N SER A 77 -10.60 -23.77 3.95
CA SER A 77 -11.95 -23.27 4.18
C SER A 77 -11.93 -22.07 5.09
N ARG A 78 -12.80 -21.10 4.83
CA ARG A 78 -13.06 -19.97 5.73
C ARG A 78 -14.56 -19.88 5.96
N LEU A 79 -14.96 -19.74 7.22
CA LEU A 79 -16.33 -19.43 7.58
C LEU A 79 -16.50 -17.91 7.56
N VAL A 80 -17.41 -17.42 6.72
CA VAL A 80 -17.56 -15.97 6.49
C VAL A 80 -19.04 -15.58 6.51
N THR A 81 -19.29 -14.29 6.76
CA THR A 81 -20.62 -13.68 6.64
C THR A 81 -20.63 -12.59 5.56
N PRO A 82 -21.76 -12.36 4.86
CA PRO A 82 -21.85 -11.34 3.82
C PRO A 82 -22.07 -9.93 4.44
N GLY A 83 -21.02 -9.31 4.95
CA GLY A 83 -21.06 -7.99 5.59
C GLY A 83 -21.62 -6.87 4.71
N PHE A 84 -21.69 -7.06 3.37
CA PHE A 84 -22.39 -6.12 2.48
C PHE A 84 -23.92 -6.11 2.68
N ARG A 85 -24.49 -7.11 3.41
CA ARG A 85 -25.90 -7.19 3.81
C ARG A 85 -26.13 -6.76 5.26
N ASP A 86 -25.10 -6.43 5.99
CA ASP A 86 -25.15 -5.90 7.35
C ASP A 86 -25.96 -4.61 7.35
N LEU A 87 -27.03 -4.54 8.16
CA LEU A 87 -27.94 -3.37 8.18
C LEU A 87 -27.21 -2.10 8.58
N ASP A 88 -26.32 -2.17 9.57
CA ASP A 88 -25.56 -1.02 10.01
C ASP A 88 -24.60 -0.52 8.91
N ASN A 89 -24.07 -1.45 8.10
CA ASN A 89 -23.28 -1.11 6.92
C ASN A 89 -24.14 -0.47 5.82
N LEU A 90 -25.34 -1.00 5.58
CA LEU A 90 -26.28 -0.45 4.58
C LEU A 90 -26.77 0.96 4.97
N MET A 91 -26.98 1.19 6.27
CA MET A 91 -27.36 2.50 6.80
C MET A 91 -26.18 3.49 6.87
N GLY A 92 -24.96 3.05 6.60
CA GLY A 92 -23.75 3.88 6.61
C GLY A 92 -23.30 4.31 8.01
N VAL A 93 -23.75 3.65 9.07
CA VAL A 93 -23.37 3.98 10.45
C VAL A 93 -22.08 3.29 10.89
N LEU A 94 -21.64 2.23 10.19
CA LEU A 94 -20.39 1.53 10.50
C LEU A 94 -19.17 2.30 10.02
N ARG A 95 -18.20 2.47 10.90
CA ARG A 95 -16.84 2.81 10.51
C ARG A 95 -16.13 1.55 10.03
N ARG A 96 -15.42 1.64 8.90
CA ARG A 96 -14.79 0.49 8.21
C ARG A 96 -13.31 0.71 7.92
N ASP A 97 -12.85 1.94 8.00
CA ASP A 97 -11.50 2.33 7.59
C ASP A 97 -10.48 1.82 8.62
N ALA A 98 -9.80 0.73 8.28
CA ALA A 98 -8.68 0.21 9.04
C ALA A 98 -7.37 0.74 8.44
N PRO A 99 -6.56 1.47 9.21
CA PRO A 99 -5.24 1.89 8.74
C PRO A 99 -4.35 0.67 8.43
N THR A 100 -3.53 0.82 7.39
CA THR A 100 -2.44 -0.11 7.05
C THR A 100 -1.16 0.69 6.90
N LEU A 101 -0.01 0.04 7.04
CA LEU A 101 1.29 0.66 6.86
C LEU A 101 1.39 1.32 5.47
N PRO A 102 1.61 2.64 5.36
CA PRO A 102 1.85 3.31 4.10
C PRO A 102 3.15 2.83 3.45
N LEU A 103 3.23 2.89 2.12
CA LEU A 103 4.40 2.39 1.40
C LEU A 103 5.68 3.18 1.73
N GLU A 104 5.58 4.50 1.83
CA GLU A 104 6.69 5.38 2.22
C GLU A 104 7.18 5.06 3.63
N ALA A 105 6.29 4.71 4.56
CA ALA A 105 6.66 4.27 5.89
C ALA A 105 7.35 2.89 5.86
N LEU A 106 6.93 1.97 4.99
CA LEU A 106 7.64 0.71 4.78
C LEU A 106 9.07 0.97 4.28
N TYR A 107 9.25 1.80 3.25
CA TYR A 107 10.59 2.13 2.75
C TYR A 107 11.44 2.88 3.78
N PHE A 108 10.82 3.72 4.61
CA PHE A 108 11.50 4.32 5.75
C PHE A 108 11.99 3.27 6.75
N MET A 109 11.16 2.27 7.10
CA MET A 109 11.57 1.16 7.98
C MET A 109 12.74 0.36 7.37
N LEU A 110 12.71 0.11 6.05
CA LEU A 110 13.82 -0.55 5.35
C LEU A 110 15.09 0.30 5.40
N GLN A 111 14.98 1.63 5.26
CA GLN A 111 16.11 2.55 5.43
C GLN A 111 16.67 2.48 6.85
N MET A 112 15.81 2.48 7.87
CA MET A 112 16.23 2.37 9.27
C MET A 112 16.94 1.04 9.54
N SER A 113 16.45 -0.06 8.97
CA SER A 113 17.12 -1.36 9.01
C SER A 113 18.51 -1.30 8.38
N ALA A 114 18.64 -0.75 7.17
CA ALA A 114 19.90 -0.63 6.47
C ALA A 114 20.89 0.29 7.21
N SER A 115 20.41 1.44 7.71
CA SER A 115 21.23 2.45 8.40
C SER A 115 21.82 1.98 9.72
N ASN A 116 21.06 1.17 10.46
CA ASN A 116 21.48 0.70 11.78
C ASN A 116 22.03 -0.74 11.77
N GLY A 117 22.04 -1.39 10.60
CA GLY A 117 22.43 -2.81 10.51
C GLY A 117 21.42 -3.76 11.18
N TRP A 118 20.18 -3.33 11.41
CA TRP A 118 19.15 -4.09 12.08
C TRP A 118 18.59 -5.20 11.19
N ARG A 119 18.25 -6.34 11.81
CA ARG A 119 17.56 -7.43 11.10
C ARG A 119 16.13 -7.03 10.74
N LEU A 120 15.63 -7.62 9.67
CA LEU A 120 14.24 -7.52 9.25
C LEU A 120 13.50 -8.80 9.59
N VAL A 121 12.32 -8.68 10.19
CA VAL A 121 11.47 -9.83 10.53
C VAL A 121 10.05 -9.56 10.05
N SER A 122 9.43 -10.53 9.36
CA SER A 122 8.00 -10.52 9.07
C SER A 122 7.32 -11.65 9.83
N LYS A 123 6.16 -11.35 10.43
CA LYS A 123 5.34 -12.29 11.19
C LYS A 123 3.88 -12.14 10.80
N ASP A 124 3.18 -13.25 10.57
CA ASP A 124 1.75 -13.31 10.27
C ASP A 124 0.96 -13.62 11.54
N VAL A 125 0.00 -12.80 11.93
CA VAL A 125 -0.84 -13.04 13.11
C VAL A 125 -1.96 -14.02 12.77
N GLU A 126 -1.96 -15.18 13.44
CA GLU A 126 -2.98 -16.20 13.21
C GLU A 126 -4.35 -15.74 13.70
N ALA A 127 -5.38 -16.00 12.89
CA ALA A 127 -6.78 -15.74 13.23
C ALA A 127 -7.10 -14.28 13.61
N ALA A 128 -6.35 -13.31 13.06
CA ALA A 128 -6.44 -11.89 13.35
C ALA A 128 -7.88 -11.35 13.46
N PHE A 129 -8.73 -11.61 12.47
CA PHE A 129 -10.13 -11.15 12.48
C PHE A 129 -11.02 -11.80 13.57
N LEU A 130 -10.59 -12.89 14.20
CA LEU A 130 -11.30 -13.54 15.30
C LEU A 130 -10.83 -13.02 16.67
N SER A 131 -9.68 -12.35 16.72
CA SER A 131 -9.06 -11.86 17.95
C SER A 131 -9.58 -10.50 18.41
N GLY A 132 -10.57 -9.92 17.70
CA GLY A 132 -11.19 -8.64 18.04
C GLY A 132 -11.88 -8.62 19.40
N ALA A 133 -12.22 -7.41 19.88
CA ALA A 133 -13.01 -7.21 21.08
C ALA A 133 -14.45 -7.70 20.90
N TYR A 134 -15.17 -7.90 22.02
CA TYR A 134 -16.60 -8.18 22.01
C TYR A 134 -17.36 -6.99 21.42
N PHE A 135 -18.45 -7.29 20.69
CA PHE A 135 -19.30 -6.28 20.07
C PHE A 135 -20.14 -5.48 21.06
N ASP A 136 -20.31 -4.20 20.75
CA ASP A 136 -21.29 -3.33 21.39
C ASP A 136 -22.67 -3.37 20.68
N ARG A 137 -22.78 -4.11 19.56
CA ARG A 137 -23.98 -4.20 18.72
C ARG A 137 -24.49 -5.62 18.59
N GLU A 138 -25.78 -5.75 18.32
CA GLU A 138 -26.43 -7.04 18.13
C GLU A 138 -26.37 -7.46 16.66
N VAL A 139 -25.65 -8.55 16.37
CA VAL A 139 -25.63 -9.19 15.05
C VAL A 139 -25.94 -10.67 15.22
N TYR A 140 -26.92 -11.12 14.47
CA TYR A 140 -27.29 -12.52 14.44
C TYR A 140 -26.85 -13.17 13.14
N VAL A 141 -26.50 -14.43 13.19
CA VAL A 141 -26.11 -15.22 12.02
C VAL A 141 -26.89 -16.53 11.97
N VAL A 142 -27.14 -16.97 10.76
CA VAL A 142 -27.87 -18.22 10.51
C VAL A 142 -26.88 -19.27 10.00
N VAL A 143 -26.91 -20.45 10.60
CA VAL A 143 -26.08 -21.59 10.24
C VAL A 143 -26.26 -21.94 8.76
N PRO A 144 -25.17 -22.17 8.00
CA PRO A 144 -25.23 -22.38 6.57
C PRO A 144 -25.80 -23.74 6.19
N ARG A 145 -26.12 -23.90 4.91
CA ARG A 145 -26.57 -25.16 4.35
C ARG A 145 -25.58 -26.30 4.68
N GLY A 146 -26.11 -27.41 5.18
CA GLY A 146 -25.35 -28.57 5.62
C GLY A 146 -24.95 -28.55 7.09
N GLY A 147 -25.30 -27.48 7.83
CA GLY A 147 -25.01 -27.36 9.27
C GLY A 147 -23.55 -27.07 9.60
N LEU A 148 -23.25 -27.08 10.90
CA LEU A 148 -21.89 -27.01 11.43
C LEU A 148 -21.55 -28.32 12.10
N PRO A 149 -20.34 -28.89 11.90
CA PRO A 149 -19.99 -30.22 12.43
C PRO A 149 -19.90 -30.21 13.95
N ALA A 150 -20.22 -31.36 14.55
CA ALA A 150 -19.96 -31.59 15.97
C ALA A 150 -18.48 -31.51 16.27
N VAL A 151 -18.15 -30.97 17.46
CA VAL A 151 -16.77 -30.84 17.97
C VAL A 151 -16.76 -31.31 19.42
N GLU A 152 -16.35 -32.55 19.62
CA GLU A 152 -16.39 -33.25 20.92
C GLU A 152 -15.52 -32.53 21.97
N GLU A 153 -14.38 -31.96 21.55
CA GLU A 153 -13.43 -31.23 22.40
C GLU A 153 -14.05 -29.99 23.08
N TYR A 154 -15.16 -29.48 22.53
CA TYR A 154 -15.92 -28.33 23.04
C TYR A 154 -17.33 -28.70 23.54
N ASP A 155 -17.63 -29.99 23.67
CA ASP A 155 -18.99 -30.48 23.96
C ASP A 155 -20.05 -29.83 23.04
N MET A 156 -19.63 -29.53 21.79
CA MET A 156 -20.48 -28.88 20.81
C MET A 156 -21.13 -29.91 19.90
N PRO A 157 -22.47 -30.09 19.98
CA PRO A 157 -23.17 -30.99 19.10
C PRO A 157 -23.19 -30.48 17.65
N PHE A 158 -23.62 -31.36 16.73
CA PHE A 158 -23.95 -30.91 15.37
C PHE A 158 -25.03 -29.82 15.42
N ILE A 159 -24.76 -28.69 14.78
CA ILE A 159 -25.71 -27.56 14.71
C ILE A 159 -26.41 -27.59 13.36
N PRO A 160 -27.75 -27.81 13.33
CA PRO A 160 -28.51 -27.89 12.09
C PRO A 160 -28.51 -26.60 11.28
N GLU A 161 -28.69 -26.73 9.97
CA GLU A 161 -28.97 -25.62 9.05
C GLU A 161 -30.14 -24.76 9.57
N GLY A 162 -30.02 -23.45 9.46
CA GLY A 162 -31.08 -22.54 9.86
C GLY A 162 -31.09 -22.13 11.32
N THR A 163 -30.29 -22.79 12.18
CA THR A 163 -30.15 -22.39 13.59
C THR A 163 -29.58 -20.99 13.70
N VAL A 164 -30.10 -20.21 14.63
CA VAL A 164 -29.65 -18.84 14.90
C VAL A 164 -28.53 -18.88 15.93
N MET A 165 -27.47 -18.09 15.67
CA MET A 165 -26.42 -17.78 16.62
C MET A 165 -26.24 -16.26 16.69
N GLN A 166 -25.85 -15.76 17.84
CA GLN A 166 -25.46 -14.36 18.03
C GLN A 166 -23.95 -14.23 17.90
N LEU A 167 -23.48 -13.21 17.16
CA LEU A 167 -22.06 -12.88 17.11
C LEU A 167 -21.64 -12.16 18.38
N ASN A 168 -20.61 -12.67 19.02
CA ASN A 168 -19.97 -12.03 20.17
C ASN A 168 -18.86 -11.07 19.74
N LYS A 169 -18.17 -11.40 18.64
CA LYS A 169 -17.02 -10.65 18.11
C LYS A 169 -17.08 -10.56 16.59
N SER A 170 -16.18 -9.75 16.03
CA SER A 170 -16.01 -9.67 14.59
C SER A 170 -15.52 -10.97 13.97
N MET A 171 -15.85 -11.19 12.71
CA MET A 171 -15.42 -12.36 11.95
C MET A 171 -15.16 -12.01 10.47
N PRO A 172 -14.44 -12.88 9.72
CA PRO A 172 -14.18 -12.66 8.31
C PRO A 172 -15.47 -12.44 7.50
N GLY A 173 -15.46 -11.36 6.71
CA GLY A 173 -16.56 -10.97 5.84
C GLY A 173 -17.44 -9.85 6.37
N LEU A 174 -17.42 -9.52 7.66
CA LEU A 174 -18.01 -8.28 8.17
C LEU A 174 -17.27 -7.05 7.64
N ALA A 175 -18.00 -5.97 7.43
CA ALA A 175 -17.43 -4.74 6.86
C ALA A 175 -16.46 -4.01 7.80
N ASP A 176 -16.65 -4.15 9.11
CA ASP A 176 -15.86 -3.56 10.18
C ASP A 176 -14.76 -4.49 10.73
N ALA A 177 -14.66 -5.73 10.23
CA ALA A 177 -13.71 -6.71 10.77
C ALA A 177 -12.26 -6.23 10.76
N GLY A 178 -11.84 -5.53 9.71
CA GLY A 178 -10.50 -4.96 9.63
C GLY A 178 -10.27 -3.87 10.69
N LEU A 179 -11.25 -3.01 10.93
CA LEU A 179 -11.13 -1.93 11.93
C LEU A 179 -11.12 -2.48 13.37
N GLU A 180 -11.99 -3.46 13.67
CA GLU A 180 -12.04 -4.06 15.01
C GLU A 180 -10.73 -4.80 15.33
N TRP A 181 -10.20 -5.54 14.34
CA TRP A 181 -8.86 -6.13 14.46
C TRP A 181 -7.78 -5.06 14.65
N HIS A 182 -7.77 -4.01 13.83
CA HIS A 182 -6.77 -2.93 13.96
C HIS A 182 -6.78 -2.29 15.36
N LYS A 183 -7.95 -2.06 15.95
CA LYS A 183 -8.07 -1.49 17.30
C LYS A 183 -7.43 -2.41 18.35
N GLU A 184 -7.69 -3.70 18.28
CA GLU A 184 -7.16 -4.69 19.22
C GLU A 184 -5.66 -4.88 19.04
N HIS A 185 -5.22 -5.01 17.78
CA HIS A 185 -3.81 -5.14 17.43
C HIS A 185 -3.00 -3.93 17.92
N ARG A 186 -3.50 -2.73 17.63
CA ARG A 186 -2.91 -1.48 18.12
C ARG A 186 -2.81 -1.47 19.65
N ARG A 187 -3.85 -1.88 20.37
CA ARG A 187 -3.86 -1.94 21.84
C ARG A 187 -2.79 -2.91 22.34
N GLY A 188 -2.71 -4.10 21.74
CA GLY A 188 -1.72 -5.11 22.08
C GLY A 188 -0.29 -4.63 21.84
N ILE A 189 0.00 -4.03 20.69
CA ILE A 189 1.34 -3.48 20.39
C ILE A 189 1.71 -2.39 21.40
N MET A 190 0.80 -1.46 21.68
CA MET A 190 1.06 -0.36 22.63
C MET A 190 1.21 -0.85 24.06
N SER A 191 0.57 -1.96 24.47
CA SER A 191 0.75 -2.55 25.79
C SER A 191 2.16 -3.11 26.00
N CYS A 192 2.89 -3.40 24.91
CA CYS A 192 4.29 -3.80 24.95
C CYS A 192 5.29 -2.62 24.99
N GLY A 193 4.80 -1.39 25.18
CA GLY A 193 5.63 -0.19 25.31
C GLY A 193 5.94 0.54 24.01
N LEU A 194 5.45 0.04 22.86
CA LEU A 194 5.56 0.78 21.60
C LEU A 194 4.54 1.93 21.56
N LYS A 195 4.87 2.97 20.81
CA LYS A 195 3.98 4.10 20.56
C LYS A 195 3.68 4.24 19.07
N GLU A 196 2.41 4.49 18.73
CA GLU A 196 2.02 4.71 17.35
C GLU A 196 2.67 6.00 16.82
N SER A 197 3.26 5.93 15.63
CA SER A 197 3.84 7.07 14.93
C SER A 197 2.80 8.19 14.75
N LYS A 198 3.23 9.42 14.91
CA LYS A 198 2.41 10.61 14.65
C LYS A 198 2.40 10.98 13.17
N VAL A 199 3.35 10.46 12.39
CA VAL A 199 3.48 10.67 10.94
C VAL A 199 2.71 9.61 10.15
N ALA A 200 2.89 8.32 10.47
CA ALA A 200 2.24 7.21 9.78
C ALA A 200 1.39 6.36 10.71
N LYS A 201 0.15 6.09 10.31
CA LYS A 201 -0.70 5.11 10.99
C LYS A 201 -0.19 3.69 10.75
N ALA A 202 -0.50 2.78 11.69
CA ALA A 202 -0.06 1.40 11.66
C ALA A 202 1.48 1.23 11.61
N MET A 203 2.25 2.26 11.97
CA MET A 203 3.66 2.22 12.29
C MET A 203 3.84 2.53 13.78
N TYR A 204 4.63 1.73 14.48
CA TYR A 204 4.84 1.84 15.92
C TYR A 204 6.34 1.87 16.21
N LEU A 205 6.76 2.82 17.05
CA LEU A 205 8.14 3.04 17.43
C LEU A 205 8.36 2.57 18.86
N TYR A 206 9.45 1.88 19.10
CA TYR A 206 9.95 1.59 20.43
C TYR A 206 11.22 2.41 20.68
N THR A 207 11.18 3.24 21.69
CA THR A 207 12.32 4.05 22.13
C THR A 207 12.70 3.66 23.54
N ARG A 208 14.00 3.64 23.82
CA ARG A 208 14.55 3.32 25.13
C ARG A 208 15.13 4.56 25.75
N ASP A 209 14.79 4.81 27.03
CA ASP A 209 15.41 5.83 27.85
C ASP A 209 16.89 5.46 28.08
N GLN A 210 17.79 6.37 27.71
CA GLN A 210 19.23 6.25 27.90
C GLN A 210 19.72 6.95 29.17
N GLY A 211 18.79 7.55 29.94
CA GLY A 211 19.07 8.44 31.06
C GLY A 211 19.20 9.89 30.62
N ASP A 212 19.11 10.80 31.60
CA ASP A 212 19.18 12.26 31.42
C ASP A 212 18.19 12.84 30.40
N GLY A 213 17.02 12.17 30.22
CA GLY A 213 15.98 12.59 29.26
C GLY A 213 16.35 12.34 27.80
N LYS A 214 17.36 11.52 27.54
CA LYS A 214 17.73 11.07 26.19
C LYS A 214 17.06 9.74 25.86
N TYR A 215 16.48 9.67 24.68
CA TYR A 215 15.85 8.47 24.17
C TYR A 215 16.55 8.03 22.88
N ALA A 216 16.65 6.74 22.67
CA ALA A 216 17.14 6.16 21.43
C ALA A 216 16.07 5.27 20.81
N LEU A 217 15.86 5.39 19.50
CA LEU A 217 15.03 4.47 18.75
C LEU A 217 15.71 3.10 18.73
N GLU A 218 15.01 2.07 19.21
CA GLU A 218 15.51 0.69 19.28
C GLU A 218 14.77 -0.26 18.34
N GLY A 219 13.55 0.09 17.91
CA GLY A 219 12.79 -0.76 17.01
C GLY A 219 11.54 -0.12 16.43
N ILE A 220 11.09 -0.69 15.32
CA ILE A 220 9.90 -0.26 14.60
C ILE A 220 9.08 -1.49 14.22
N VAL A 221 7.76 -1.42 14.42
CA VAL A 221 6.77 -2.38 13.93
C VAL A 221 5.85 -1.67 12.94
N GLY A 222 5.67 -2.23 11.77
CA GLY A 222 4.70 -1.80 10.79
C GLY A 222 3.69 -2.89 10.52
N SER A 223 2.40 -2.55 10.46
CA SER A 223 1.32 -3.54 10.35
C SER A 223 0.51 -3.35 9.08
N HIS A 224 0.30 -4.43 8.35
CA HIS A 224 -0.60 -4.48 7.20
C HIS A 224 -1.64 -5.57 7.41
N VAL A 225 -2.72 -5.23 8.09
CA VAL A 225 -3.79 -6.13 8.55
C VAL A 225 -3.25 -7.15 9.55
N ASP A 226 -2.98 -8.39 9.10
CA ASP A 226 -2.45 -9.53 9.87
C ASP A 226 -0.93 -9.74 9.68
N ASP A 227 -0.33 -9.08 8.70
CA ASP A 227 1.10 -9.13 8.42
C ASP A 227 1.86 -8.01 9.15
N ASP A 228 2.72 -8.35 10.11
CA ASP A 228 3.63 -7.43 10.76
C ASP A 228 5.02 -7.51 10.14
N ILE A 229 5.63 -6.35 9.87
CA ILE A 229 7.05 -6.22 9.55
C ILE A 229 7.74 -5.47 10.69
N MET A 230 8.88 -5.98 11.12
CA MET A 230 9.62 -5.47 12.29
C MET A 230 11.09 -5.28 11.94
N THR A 231 11.67 -4.22 12.47
CA THR A 231 13.13 -4.01 12.44
C THR A 231 13.56 -3.36 13.74
N GLY A 232 14.74 -3.68 14.23
CA GLY A 232 15.23 -3.14 15.48
C GLY A 232 16.53 -3.78 15.93
N SER A 233 17.06 -3.27 17.06
CA SER A 233 18.24 -3.81 17.74
C SER A 233 17.99 -5.21 18.33
N ASP A 234 19.04 -5.90 18.73
CA ASP A 234 18.91 -7.17 19.43
C ASP A 234 18.13 -7.00 20.73
N TYR A 235 18.35 -5.90 21.45
CA TYR A 235 17.57 -5.58 22.65
C TYR A 235 16.07 -5.51 22.35
N PHE A 236 15.66 -4.84 21.26
CA PHE A 236 14.26 -4.75 20.87
C PHE A 236 13.66 -6.14 20.62
N PHE A 237 14.37 -7.00 19.91
CA PHE A 237 13.88 -8.35 19.64
C PHE A 237 13.83 -9.24 20.88
N ASP A 238 14.85 -9.17 21.75
CA ASP A 238 14.95 -10.05 22.92
C ASP A 238 14.01 -9.61 24.06
N GLU A 239 13.86 -8.31 24.29
CA GLU A 239 13.09 -7.79 25.42
C GLU A 239 11.64 -7.44 25.02
N ILE A 240 11.42 -6.84 23.85
CA ILE A 240 10.10 -6.32 23.49
C ILE A 240 9.34 -7.32 22.61
N VAL A 241 9.98 -7.85 21.58
CA VAL A 241 9.31 -8.81 20.69
C VAL A 241 9.11 -10.15 21.40
N ALA A 242 10.18 -10.80 21.86
CA ALA A 242 10.10 -12.15 22.42
C ALA A 242 9.36 -12.20 23.77
N LYS A 243 9.50 -11.18 24.65
CA LYS A 243 8.86 -11.16 25.97
C LYS A 243 7.51 -10.45 26.00
N GLY A 244 7.21 -9.61 25.00
CA GLY A 244 5.99 -8.82 24.88
C GLY A 244 5.12 -9.30 23.71
N LEU A 245 5.47 -8.94 22.49
CA LEU A 245 4.62 -9.18 21.31
C LEU A 245 4.32 -10.66 21.06
N ASP A 246 5.33 -11.55 21.20
CA ASP A 246 5.17 -13.00 21.00
C ASP A 246 4.30 -13.67 22.08
N LYS A 247 4.09 -13.00 23.21
CA LYS A 247 3.13 -13.45 24.23
C LYS A 247 1.74 -12.84 24.04
N THR A 248 1.67 -11.67 23.43
CA THR A 248 0.41 -10.94 23.20
C THR A 248 -0.30 -11.48 21.96
N PHE A 249 0.45 -11.83 20.92
CA PHE A 249 -0.10 -12.29 19.64
C PHE A 249 0.38 -13.70 19.31
N HIS A 250 -0.52 -14.48 18.73
CA HIS A 250 -0.18 -15.80 18.22
C HIS A 250 0.34 -15.67 16.79
N TYR A 251 1.66 -15.66 16.65
CA TYR A 251 2.29 -15.57 15.33
C TYR A 251 2.45 -16.95 14.69
N GLY A 252 2.10 -17.03 13.42
CA GLY A 252 2.28 -18.23 12.60
C GLY A 252 3.63 -18.23 11.88
N LYS A 253 3.62 -17.83 10.59
CA LYS A 253 4.82 -17.79 9.78
C LYS A 253 5.77 -16.67 10.21
N VAL A 254 7.04 -17.00 10.41
CA VAL A 254 8.12 -16.04 10.70
C VAL A 254 9.16 -16.11 9.59
N GLN A 255 9.60 -14.97 9.07
CA GLN A 255 10.67 -14.85 8.08
C GLN A 255 11.68 -13.80 8.53
N VAL A 256 12.97 -14.04 8.33
CA VAL A 256 14.07 -13.16 8.75
C VAL A 256 14.96 -12.84 7.56
N ASP A 257 15.27 -11.57 7.34
CA ASP A 257 16.18 -11.00 6.34
C ASP A 257 15.91 -11.38 4.87
N LYS A 258 15.16 -12.43 4.61
CA LYS A 258 14.59 -12.81 3.32
C LYS A 258 13.13 -13.12 3.51
N LEU A 259 12.29 -12.17 3.14
CA LEU A 259 10.88 -12.21 3.48
C LEU A 259 10.00 -11.73 2.31
N THR A 260 8.76 -12.19 2.33
CA THR A 260 7.70 -11.67 1.45
C THR A 260 6.68 -10.97 2.33
N HIS A 261 6.54 -9.66 2.17
CA HIS A 261 5.58 -8.83 2.89
C HIS A 261 4.66 -8.12 1.90
N THR A 262 3.36 -8.27 2.04
CA THR A 262 2.35 -7.68 1.13
C THR A 262 2.60 -7.91 -0.38
N GLY A 263 3.21 -9.06 -0.73
CA GLY A 263 3.56 -9.39 -2.11
C GLY A 263 4.83 -8.73 -2.64
N LEU A 264 5.64 -8.15 -1.76
CA LEU A 264 6.99 -7.66 -2.02
C LEU A 264 8.01 -8.68 -1.54
N ASP A 265 8.96 -9.06 -2.39
CA ASP A 265 10.11 -9.85 -2.00
C ASP A 265 11.21 -8.91 -1.52
N ILE A 266 11.52 -8.98 -0.24
CA ILE A 266 12.48 -8.11 0.45
C ILE A 266 13.65 -8.97 0.92
N VAL A 267 14.87 -8.57 0.56
CA VAL A 267 16.10 -9.28 0.94
C VAL A 267 17.11 -8.30 1.50
N ARG A 268 17.51 -8.53 2.75
CA ARG A 268 18.64 -7.86 3.37
C ARG A 268 19.91 -8.65 3.06
N HIS A 269 20.93 -7.98 2.53
CA HIS A 269 22.22 -8.55 2.15
C HIS A 269 23.26 -8.35 3.25
N ASP A 270 24.34 -9.15 3.21
CA ASP A 270 25.42 -9.10 4.20
C ASP A 270 26.16 -7.75 4.22
N ASP A 271 26.15 -7.01 3.12
CA ASP A 271 26.70 -5.65 3.03
C ASP A 271 25.78 -4.55 3.58
N GLY A 272 24.67 -4.93 4.18
CA GLY A 272 23.67 -4.02 4.76
C GLY A 272 22.67 -3.45 3.76
N ARG A 273 22.86 -3.65 2.44
CA ARG A 273 21.85 -3.25 1.44
C ARG A 273 20.60 -4.09 1.57
N ILE A 274 19.46 -3.46 1.21
CA ILE A 274 18.19 -4.17 1.10
C ILE A 274 17.67 -4.02 -0.33
N THR A 275 17.20 -5.12 -0.92
CA THR A 275 16.57 -5.12 -2.24
C THR A 275 15.10 -5.47 -2.13
N VAL A 276 14.26 -4.78 -2.90
CA VAL A 276 12.82 -5.00 -2.97
C VAL A 276 12.41 -5.24 -4.42
N ASN A 277 11.69 -6.31 -4.71
CA ASN A 277 11.17 -6.60 -6.05
C ASN A 277 9.83 -7.34 -6.00
N GLN A 278 9.24 -7.54 -7.19
CA GLN A 278 8.00 -8.28 -7.43
C GLN A 278 8.13 -9.17 -8.66
N ALA A 279 9.24 -9.91 -8.79
CA ALA A 279 9.57 -10.66 -10.00
C ALA A 279 8.51 -11.70 -10.38
N ASP A 280 8.01 -12.45 -9.40
CA ASP A 280 6.97 -13.47 -9.62
C ASP A 280 5.63 -12.85 -10.02
N TYR A 281 5.28 -11.72 -9.41
CA TYR A 281 4.08 -10.97 -9.78
C TYR A 281 4.17 -10.44 -11.22
N ALA A 282 5.30 -9.83 -11.58
CA ALA A 282 5.54 -9.31 -12.92
C ALA A 282 5.50 -10.44 -13.98
N ALA A 283 6.06 -11.61 -13.69
CA ALA A 283 6.00 -12.78 -14.57
C ALA A 283 4.58 -13.27 -14.85
N GLY A 284 3.63 -13.02 -13.96
CA GLY A 284 2.22 -13.38 -14.10
C GLY A 284 1.39 -12.44 -14.97
N LEU A 285 1.93 -11.30 -15.42
CA LEU A 285 1.23 -10.34 -16.26
C LEU A 285 0.99 -10.89 -17.67
N LYS A 286 -0.17 -10.58 -18.26
CA LYS A 286 -0.57 -11.09 -19.57
C LYS A 286 -0.94 -9.96 -20.51
N LYS A 287 -0.50 -10.08 -21.77
CA LYS A 287 -0.90 -9.19 -22.86
C LYS A 287 -2.37 -9.39 -23.22
N ILE A 288 -2.98 -8.33 -23.72
CA ILE A 288 -4.33 -8.35 -24.29
C ILE A 288 -4.24 -8.90 -25.70
N HIS A 289 -5.10 -9.87 -26.01
CA HIS A 289 -5.21 -10.40 -27.38
C HIS A 289 -5.85 -9.36 -28.30
N ILE A 290 -5.26 -9.19 -29.49
CA ILE A 290 -5.78 -8.36 -30.57
C ILE A 290 -5.83 -9.21 -31.84
N ASP A 291 -6.98 -9.32 -32.45
CA ASP A 291 -7.13 -10.05 -33.71
C ASP A 291 -6.16 -9.56 -34.79
N ALA A 292 -5.65 -10.49 -35.60
CA ALA A 292 -4.63 -10.20 -36.60
C ALA A 292 -5.08 -9.13 -37.62
N ALA A 293 -6.36 -9.14 -38.02
CA ALA A 293 -6.92 -8.16 -38.94
C ALA A 293 -6.99 -6.76 -38.28
N ARG A 294 -7.43 -6.67 -37.01
CA ARG A 294 -7.50 -5.42 -36.26
C ARG A 294 -6.11 -4.85 -35.97
N ARG A 295 -5.15 -5.74 -35.69
CA ARG A 295 -3.76 -5.34 -35.36
C ARG A 295 -3.11 -4.50 -36.45
N ARG A 296 -3.55 -4.64 -37.71
CA ARG A 296 -3.05 -3.86 -38.88
C ARG A 296 -3.68 -2.48 -38.98
N GLN A 297 -4.68 -2.18 -38.19
CA GLN A 297 -5.47 -0.95 -38.22
C GLN A 297 -5.38 -0.23 -36.85
N PRO A 298 -4.29 0.50 -36.59
CA PRO A 298 -4.01 1.11 -35.27
C PRO A 298 -5.07 2.13 -34.85
N GLU A 299 -5.72 2.80 -35.78
CA GLU A 299 -6.71 3.87 -35.56
C GLU A 299 -8.10 3.34 -35.19
N LEU A 300 -8.37 2.06 -35.37
CA LEU A 300 -9.66 1.50 -34.98
C LEU A 300 -9.87 1.63 -33.48
N ALA A 301 -11.07 2.06 -33.09
CA ALA A 301 -11.48 2.09 -31.70
C ALA A 301 -11.32 0.72 -31.03
N ALA A 302 -10.81 0.70 -29.80
CA ALA A 302 -10.76 -0.51 -29.00
C ALA A 302 -12.18 -0.99 -28.68
N THR A 303 -12.39 -2.31 -28.74
CA THR A 303 -13.67 -2.92 -28.36
C THR A 303 -13.90 -2.79 -26.84
N ASP A 304 -15.15 -2.94 -26.40
CA ASP A 304 -15.48 -2.92 -24.97
C ASP A 304 -14.74 -4.02 -24.19
N THR A 305 -14.53 -5.18 -24.80
CA THR A 305 -13.74 -6.28 -24.24
C THR A 305 -12.27 -5.88 -24.06
N GLU A 306 -11.67 -5.24 -25.08
CA GLU A 306 -10.30 -4.74 -25.02
C GLU A 306 -10.15 -3.64 -23.97
N LYS A 307 -11.11 -2.69 -23.88
CA LYS A 307 -11.15 -1.63 -22.85
C LYS A 307 -11.30 -2.21 -21.44
N ALA A 308 -12.18 -3.20 -21.25
CA ALA A 308 -12.33 -3.89 -19.97
C ALA A 308 -11.05 -4.63 -19.55
N ALA A 309 -10.40 -5.30 -20.50
CA ALA A 309 -9.12 -5.96 -20.27
C ALA A 309 -7.99 -4.95 -19.93
N MET A 310 -7.97 -3.77 -20.59
CA MET A 310 -7.04 -2.68 -20.24
C MET A 310 -7.28 -2.16 -18.82
N ARG A 311 -8.54 -1.91 -18.40
CA ARG A 311 -8.84 -1.49 -17.02
C ARG A 311 -8.32 -2.48 -16.00
N ALA A 312 -8.60 -3.77 -16.21
CA ALA A 312 -8.11 -4.83 -15.33
C ALA A 312 -6.58 -4.95 -15.35
N GLY A 313 -5.97 -4.81 -16.54
CA GLY A 313 -4.52 -4.86 -16.71
C GLY A 313 -3.81 -3.65 -16.09
N ASN A 314 -4.33 -2.45 -16.28
CA ASN A 314 -3.81 -1.23 -15.66
C ASN A 314 -3.84 -1.31 -14.13
N GLY A 315 -4.90 -1.89 -13.53
CA GLY A 315 -4.94 -2.13 -12.09
C GLY A 315 -3.84 -3.07 -11.60
N LYS A 316 -3.52 -4.13 -12.37
CA LYS A 316 -2.42 -5.04 -12.04
C LYS A 316 -1.05 -4.36 -12.17
N ILE A 317 -0.84 -3.59 -13.24
CA ILE A 317 0.43 -2.87 -13.44
C ILE A 317 0.57 -1.75 -12.41
N ALA A 318 -0.52 -1.07 -12.03
CA ALA A 318 -0.49 -0.05 -10.98
C ALA A 318 0.05 -0.58 -9.66
N TRP A 319 -0.28 -1.82 -9.29
CA TRP A 319 0.31 -2.47 -8.13
C TRP A 319 1.82 -2.66 -8.25
N LEU A 320 2.30 -3.08 -9.40
CA LEU A 320 3.73 -3.23 -9.68
C LEU A 320 4.47 -1.88 -9.69
N VAL A 321 3.91 -0.90 -10.41
CA VAL A 321 4.47 0.45 -10.55
C VAL A 321 4.56 1.15 -9.20
N ARG A 322 3.48 1.12 -8.42
CA ARG A 322 3.44 1.79 -7.13
C ARG A 322 4.52 1.27 -6.16
N ASN A 323 4.84 -0.03 -6.23
CA ASN A 323 5.69 -0.65 -5.23
C ASN A 323 7.16 -0.75 -5.64
N THR A 324 7.48 -1.09 -6.91
CA THR A 324 8.86 -1.47 -7.28
C THR A 324 9.31 -1.02 -8.67
N ARG A 325 8.40 -0.51 -9.54
CA ARG A 325 8.73 -0.21 -10.95
C ARG A 325 8.39 1.24 -11.34
N PRO A 326 9.14 2.23 -10.80
CA PRO A 326 8.99 3.64 -11.17
C PRO A 326 9.17 3.90 -12.66
N ASP A 327 10.01 3.12 -13.33
CA ASP A 327 10.29 3.19 -14.75
C ASP A 327 9.07 2.98 -15.67
N LEU A 328 8.00 2.40 -15.16
CA LEU A 328 6.74 2.19 -15.90
C LEU A 328 5.64 3.20 -15.49
N ALA A 329 5.94 4.16 -14.63
CA ALA A 329 4.92 5.03 -14.07
C ALA A 329 4.30 5.96 -15.11
N PHE A 330 5.11 6.51 -16.02
CA PHE A 330 4.63 7.34 -17.13
C PHE A 330 3.73 6.55 -18.08
N ASP A 331 4.20 5.40 -18.59
CA ASP A 331 3.43 4.55 -19.51
C ASP A 331 2.08 4.13 -18.89
N LEU A 332 2.07 3.80 -17.59
CA LEU A 332 0.84 3.49 -16.87
C LEU A 332 -0.11 4.69 -16.80
N ALA A 333 0.40 5.88 -16.45
CA ALA A 333 -0.40 7.09 -16.37
C ALA A 333 -1.06 7.40 -17.72
N ILE A 334 -0.30 7.28 -18.83
CA ILE A 334 -0.79 7.44 -20.19
C ILE A 334 -1.86 6.40 -20.54
N SER A 335 -1.58 5.12 -20.22
CA SER A 335 -2.53 4.03 -20.49
C SER A 335 -3.86 4.21 -19.75
N GLN A 336 -3.80 4.68 -18.50
CA GLN A 336 -5.00 4.95 -17.68
C GLN A 336 -5.84 6.11 -18.24
N GLN A 337 -5.19 7.18 -18.66
CA GLN A 337 -5.85 8.36 -19.25
C GLN A 337 -6.53 8.04 -20.58
N ALA A 338 -5.96 7.16 -21.38
CA ALA A 338 -6.44 6.84 -22.72
C ALA A 338 -7.59 5.80 -22.79
N ILE A 339 -8.07 5.26 -21.65
CA ILE A 339 -9.03 4.14 -21.67
C ILE A 339 -10.33 4.46 -22.39
N ASN A 340 -10.88 5.66 -22.22
CA ASN A 340 -12.18 6.01 -22.79
C ASN A 340 -12.11 6.16 -24.31
N SER A 341 -11.05 6.78 -24.82
CA SER A 341 -10.74 7.00 -26.24
C SER A 341 -9.81 5.93 -26.84
N ALA A 342 -9.62 4.79 -26.13
CA ALA A 342 -8.64 3.78 -26.52
C ALA A 342 -8.86 3.26 -27.95
N THR A 343 -7.76 3.17 -28.71
CA THR A 343 -7.67 2.56 -30.03
C THR A 343 -6.83 1.28 -29.99
N VAL A 344 -6.73 0.58 -31.09
CA VAL A 344 -5.81 -0.57 -31.24
C VAL A 344 -4.36 -0.14 -30.97
N ALA A 345 -3.96 1.09 -31.34
CA ALA A 345 -2.64 1.63 -30.99
C ALA A 345 -2.44 1.70 -29.47
N THR A 346 -3.43 2.17 -28.74
CA THR A 346 -3.41 2.23 -27.27
C THR A 346 -3.27 0.83 -26.64
N VAL A 347 -4.00 -0.16 -27.15
CA VAL A 347 -3.88 -1.56 -26.66
C VAL A 347 -2.50 -2.15 -26.98
N LYS A 348 -1.90 -1.80 -28.11
CA LYS A 348 -0.52 -2.21 -28.44
C LYS A 348 0.49 -1.59 -27.48
N HIS A 349 0.36 -0.30 -27.19
CA HIS A 349 1.21 0.39 -26.22
C HIS A 349 1.12 -0.27 -24.84
N PHE A 350 -0.10 -0.54 -24.35
CA PHE A 350 -0.31 -1.33 -23.13
C PHE A 350 0.43 -2.68 -23.17
N ASN A 351 0.33 -3.41 -24.29
CA ASN A 351 1.01 -4.70 -24.47
C ASN A 351 2.55 -4.57 -24.50
N GLN A 352 3.10 -3.45 -24.94
CA GLN A 352 4.53 -3.15 -24.89
C GLN A 352 4.97 -2.93 -23.44
N MET A 353 4.21 -2.15 -22.66
CA MET A 353 4.46 -1.94 -21.23
C MET A 353 4.44 -3.27 -20.46
N VAL A 354 3.45 -4.15 -20.72
CA VAL A 354 3.41 -5.51 -20.14
C VAL A 354 4.66 -6.32 -20.55
N ALA A 355 5.07 -6.24 -21.82
CA ALA A 355 6.26 -6.96 -22.30
C ALA A 355 7.53 -6.49 -21.58
N LEU A 356 7.67 -5.17 -21.37
CA LEU A 356 8.79 -4.59 -20.64
C LEU A 356 8.79 -5.01 -19.16
N ALA A 357 7.62 -4.94 -18.50
CA ALA A 357 7.46 -5.40 -17.14
C ALA A 357 7.90 -6.86 -16.93
N VAL A 358 7.51 -7.74 -17.86
CA VAL A 358 7.86 -9.19 -17.82
C VAL A 358 9.33 -9.42 -18.16
N LYS A 359 9.86 -8.72 -19.19
CA LYS A 359 11.25 -8.84 -19.60
C LYS A 359 12.21 -8.45 -18.47
N ASP A 360 11.94 -7.30 -17.87
CA ASP A 360 12.81 -6.68 -16.87
C ASP A 360 12.27 -6.91 -15.43
N LYS A 361 11.63 -8.06 -15.19
CA LYS A 361 11.00 -8.42 -13.91
C LYS A 361 11.97 -8.50 -12.72
N HIS A 362 13.27 -8.60 -12.97
CA HIS A 362 14.30 -8.68 -11.94
C HIS A 362 14.87 -7.32 -11.51
N ILE A 363 14.34 -6.21 -12.05
CA ILE A 363 14.67 -4.88 -11.54
C ILE A 363 14.24 -4.80 -10.07
N THR A 364 15.11 -4.22 -9.25
CA THR A 364 14.92 -4.07 -7.81
C THR A 364 15.04 -2.60 -7.41
N ILE A 365 14.24 -2.18 -6.45
CA ILE A 365 14.55 -0.98 -5.67
C ILE A 365 15.63 -1.37 -4.67
N GLN A 366 16.66 -0.53 -4.56
CA GLN A 366 17.78 -0.72 -3.63
C GLN A 366 17.72 0.31 -2.51
N VAL A 367 17.89 -0.16 -1.28
CA VAL A 367 18.05 0.67 -0.09
C VAL A 367 19.47 0.50 0.39
N PHE A 368 20.20 1.60 0.45
CA PHE A 368 21.62 1.63 0.81
C PHE A 368 21.81 1.94 2.29
N PRO A 369 22.83 1.35 2.96
CA PRO A 369 23.20 1.72 4.32
C PRO A 369 23.76 3.14 4.33
N ILE A 370 23.02 4.06 4.97
CA ILE A 370 23.42 5.44 5.19
C ILE A 370 23.39 5.65 6.69
N GLU A 371 24.47 6.15 7.26
CA GLU A 371 24.52 6.43 8.71
C GLU A 371 23.36 7.34 9.13
N LEU A 372 22.69 6.99 10.23
CA LEU A 372 21.46 7.66 10.65
C LEU A 372 21.64 9.18 10.82
N GLY A 373 22.75 9.61 11.43
CA GLY A 373 23.08 11.02 11.60
C GLY A 373 23.39 11.77 10.29
N GLU A 374 23.66 11.02 9.21
CA GLU A 374 23.95 11.54 7.87
C GLU A 374 22.75 11.51 6.93
N LEU A 375 21.58 11.02 7.38
CA LEU A 375 20.40 10.97 6.52
C LEU A 375 19.97 12.36 6.06
N ALA A 376 19.67 12.43 4.76
CA ALA A 376 19.14 13.60 4.08
C ALA A 376 18.16 13.15 3.00
N VAL A 377 17.37 14.06 2.47
CA VAL A 377 16.37 13.79 1.43
C VAL A 377 16.76 14.50 0.13
N ILE A 378 16.63 13.80 -0.99
CA ILE A 378 16.74 14.37 -2.32
C ILE A 378 15.46 14.14 -3.09
N ALA A 379 14.95 15.16 -3.76
CA ALA A 379 13.70 15.15 -4.48
C ALA A 379 13.88 15.77 -5.87
N TRP A 380 13.57 15.04 -6.92
CA TRP A 380 13.58 15.51 -8.31
C TRP A 380 12.15 15.73 -8.76
N CYS A 381 11.88 16.86 -9.38
CA CYS A 381 10.60 17.18 -10.00
C CYS A 381 10.77 17.61 -11.44
N ASP A 382 9.84 17.20 -12.28
CA ASP A 382 9.77 17.56 -13.68
C ASP A 382 8.32 17.70 -14.15
N ALA A 383 8.07 18.48 -15.21
CA ALA A 383 6.76 18.58 -15.83
C ALA A 383 6.83 18.82 -17.33
N SER A 384 6.12 18.04 -18.09
CA SER A 384 5.88 18.31 -19.51
C SER A 384 4.68 19.24 -19.69
N PHE A 385 4.84 20.26 -20.51
CA PHE A 385 3.81 21.29 -20.75
C PHE A 385 3.03 21.01 -22.02
N ALA A 386 1.70 20.91 -21.93
CA ALA A 386 0.75 20.87 -23.07
C ALA A 386 1.15 19.89 -24.20
N ASN A 387 1.81 18.80 -23.87
CA ASN A 387 2.31 17.80 -24.83
C ASN A 387 1.27 16.74 -25.20
N ARG A 388 0.03 16.85 -24.69
CA ARG A 388 -1.05 15.91 -24.93
C ARG A 388 -2.32 16.59 -25.39
N LEU A 389 -3.05 15.91 -26.29
CA LEU A 389 -4.38 16.33 -26.72
C LEU A 389 -5.37 16.10 -25.57
N SER A 390 -6.21 17.12 -25.29
CA SER A 390 -7.34 16.94 -24.38
C SER A 390 -8.34 15.95 -24.98
N GLU A 391 -8.83 15.00 -24.17
CA GLU A 391 -9.90 14.07 -24.58
C GLU A 391 -11.24 14.80 -24.80
N THR A 392 -11.42 15.97 -24.19
CA THR A 392 -12.56 16.83 -24.42
C THR A 392 -12.18 17.85 -25.49
N GLY A 393 -12.52 17.55 -26.75
CA GLY A 393 -12.56 18.59 -27.79
C GLY A 393 -13.50 19.73 -27.38
N PRO A 394 -13.41 20.92 -28.00
CA PRO A 394 -14.39 21.96 -27.75
C PRO A 394 -15.81 21.40 -27.98
N ASP A 395 -16.67 21.53 -26.98
CA ASP A 395 -18.07 21.06 -26.98
C ASP A 395 -18.95 21.99 -27.85
N ASP A 396 -18.33 22.72 -28.78
CA ASP A 396 -18.94 23.75 -29.61
C ASP A 396 -19.28 23.30 -31.06
N GLY A 397 -19.05 22.02 -31.37
CA GLY A 397 -19.32 21.45 -32.69
C GLY A 397 -18.37 21.94 -33.78
N SER A 398 -17.22 22.54 -33.43
CA SER A 398 -16.20 22.93 -34.40
C SER A 398 -15.37 21.72 -34.87
N ASP A 399 -15.04 21.65 -36.16
CA ASP A 399 -14.10 20.68 -36.74
C ASP A 399 -12.63 21.01 -36.44
N GLU A 400 -12.35 21.87 -35.44
CA GLU A 400 -10.98 22.19 -35.07
C GLU A 400 -10.31 20.98 -34.40
N PRO A 401 -9.03 20.69 -34.74
CA PRO A 401 -8.31 19.59 -34.10
C PRO A 401 -8.17 19.87 -32.60
N PRO A 402 -8.28 18.84 -31.73
CA PRO A 402 -8.17 19.00 -30.29
C PRO A 402 -6.81 19.65 -29.94
N CYS A 403 -6.87 20.76 -29.21
CA CYS A 403 -5.69 21.50 -28.80
C CYS A 403 -4.96 20.76 -27.67
N PRO A 404 -3.63 20.62 -27.69
CA PRO A 404 -2.87 20.07 -26.56
C PRO A 404 -3.01 20.99 -25.35
N LEU A 405 -3.72 20.56 -24.32
CA LEU A 405 -4.00 21.34 -23.11
C LEU A 405 -3.67 20.60 -21.82
N GLU A 406 -3.16 19.39 -21.92
CA GLU A 406 -2.87 18.54 -20.76
C GLU A 406 -1.36 18.45 -20.52
N SER A 407 -0.97 18.65 -19.28
CA SER A 407 0.41 18.60 -18.80
C SER A 407 0.57 17.43 -17.84
N GLN A 408 1.72 16.77 -17.90
CA GLN A 408 2.10 15.68 -16.99
C GLN A 408 3.10 16.22 -15.97
N ALA A 409 2.99 15.73 -14.72
CA ALA A 409 3.96 16.01 -13.68
C ALA A 409 4.52 14.70 -13.13
N GLY A 410 5.78 14.74 -12.72
CA GLY A 410 6.45 13.61 -12.11
C GLY A 410 7.42 14.04 -11.02
N TYR A 411 7.59 13.17 -10.02
CA TYR A 411 8.66 13.34 -9.04
C TYR A 411 9.25 12.01 -8.60
N VAL A 412 10.49 12.05 -8.15
CA VAL A 412 11.20 10.94 -7.50
C VAL A 412 11.82 11.50 -6.22
N ILE A 413 11.62 10.79 -5.10
CA ILE A 413 12.17 11.17 -3.79
C ILE A 413 12.95 9.99 -3.23
N GLY A 414 14.09 10.27 -2.61
CA GLY A 414 14.91 9.25 -1.99
C GLY A 414 15.70 9.73 -0.78
N PHE A 415 16.16 8.78 0.02
CA PHE A 415 17.15 9.02 1.06
C PHE A 415 18.54 9.06 0.44
N THR A 416 19.36 9.97 0.95
CA THR A 416 20.77 10.11 0.59
C THR A 416 21.56 10.58 1.81
N SER A 417 22.88 10.74 1.69
CA SER A 417 23.68 11.31 2.77
C SER A 417 23.86 12.82 2.63
N LYS A 418 24.08 13.52 3.76
CA LYS A 418 24.47 14.94 3.79
C LYS A 418 25.69 15.18 2.90
N LYS A 419 26.66 14.25 2.94
CA LYS A 419 27.86 14.30 2.09
C LYS A 419 27.50 14.23 0.61
N ALA A 420 26.64 13.29 0.20
CA ALA A 420 26.19 13.16 -1.18
C ALA A 420 25.42 14.41 -1.66
N LEU A 421 24.62 15.02 -0.79
CA LEU A 421 24.01 16.31 -1.10
C LEU A 421 25.08 17.39 -1.29
N ALA A 422 26.09 17.49 -0.44
CA ALA A 422 27.13 18.51 -0.56
C ALA A 422 27.98 18.35 -1.83
N GLU A 423 28.37 17.11 -2.15
CA GLU A 423 29.23 16.79 -3.30
C GLU A 423 28.48 16.70 -4.63
N GLY A 424 27.16 16.66 -4.63
CA GLY A 424 26.32 16.54 -5.83
C GLY A 424 26.32 15.13 -6.46
N GLY A 425 26.65 14.08 -5.69
CA GLY A 425 26.63 12.71 -6.16
C GLY A 425 26.78 11.70 -5.04
N GLY A 426 26.19 10.50 -5.22
CA GLY A 426 26.21 9.43 -4.22
C GLY A 426 25.07 8.44 -4.41
N HIS A 427 24.96 7.50 -3.47
CA HIS A 427 23.86 6.55 -3.46
C HIS A 427 22.54 7.21 -3.05
N VAL A 428 21.46 6.75 -3.66
CA VAL A 428 20.10 7.16 -3.31
C VAL A 428 19.22 5.95 -3.15
N SER A 429 18.58 5.85 -2.00
CA SER A 429 17.52 4.86 -1.74
C SER A 429 16.19 5.48 -2.13
N ILE A 430 15.64 5.10 -3.28
CA ILE A 430 14.35 5.65 -3.75
C ILE A 430 13.25 5.17 -2.81
N VAL A 431 12.40 6.10 -2.36
CA VAL A 431 11.32 5.84 -1.40
C VAL A 431 9.94 6.18 -1.94
N MET A 432 9.83 7.19 -2.80
CA MET A 432 8.57 7.65 -3.34
C MET A 432 8.74 8.15 -4.77
N TRP A 433 7.74 7.91 -5.61
CA TRP A 433 7.66 8.43 -6.98
C TRP A 433 6.22 8.54 -7.43
N LEU A 434 5.98 9.44 -8.36
CA LEU A 434 4.66 9.64 -8.93
C LEU A 434 4.79 10.16 -10.36
N SER A 435 3.89 9.70 -11.23
CA SER A 435 3.64 10.27 -12.55
C SER A 435 2.14 10.43 -12.73
N HIS A 436 1.68 11.65 -13.00
CA HIS A 436 0.25 11.93 -13.14
C HIS A 436 -0.03 13.16 -14.00
N LYS A 437 -1.25 13.22 -14.53
CA LYS A 437 -1.74 14.40 -15.20
C LYS A 437 -2.02 15.53 -14.21
N LEU A 438 -1.54 16.73 -14.51
CA LEU A 438 -1.89 17.92 -13.72
C LEU A 438 -3.41 18.17 -13.79
N LYS A 439 -4.04 18.32 -12.64
CA LYS A 439 -5.49 18.53 -12.53
C LYS A 439 -5.91 19.92 -13.04
N ARG A 440 -5.03 20.90 -12.93
CA ARG A 440 -5.24 22.28 -13.34
C ARG A 440 -4.59 22.53 -14.69
N LYS A 441 -5.32 23.12 -15.63
CA LYS A 441 -4.72 23.64 -16.87
C LYS A 441 -3.76 24.78 -16.54
N VAL A 442 -2.56 24.71 -17.07
CA VAL A 442 -1.49 25.70 -16.90
C VAL A 442 -1.26 26.45 -18.21
N ARG A 443 -0.65 27.62 -18.14
CA ARG A 443 -0.47 28.53 -19.29
C ARG A 443 0.98 28.64 -19.77
N SER A 444 1.89 28.00 -19.05
CA SER A 444 3.32 28.03 -19.39
C SER A 444 4.04 26.81 -18.81
N THR A 445 5.20 26.47 -19.36
CA THR A 445 6.10 25.44 -18.81
C THR A 445 6.45 25.76 -17.37
N LEU A 446 6.81 27.02 -17.06
CA LEU A 446 7.12 27.44 -15.70
C LEU A 446 5.98 27.18 -14.72
N ALA A 447 4.71 27.33 -15.14
CA ALA A 447 3.56 27.05 -14.28
C ALA A 447 3.38 25.53 -14.05
N ALA A 448 3.66 24.69 -15.05
CA ALA A 448 3.64 23.23 -14.88
C ALA A 448 4.72 22.77 -13.91
N GLU A 449 5.95 23.24 -14.12
CA GLU A 449 7.11 22.95 -13.28
C GLU A 449 6.91 23.40 -11.83
N SER A 450 6.35 24.60 -11.62
CA SER A 450 6.08 25.09 -10.27
C SER A 450 5.05 24.25 -9.53
N MET A 451 4.04 23.70 -10.22
CA MET A 451 3.08 22.79 -9.61
C MET A 451 3.73 21.44 -9.25
N ALA A 452 4.51 20.87 -10.17
CA ALA A 452 5.25 19.64 -9.89
C ALA A 452 6.22 19.80 -8.72
N ALA A 453 6.90 20.93 -8.63
CA ALA A 453 7.82 21.25 -7.55
C ALA A 453 7.11 21.36 -6.19
N ASN A 454 5.96 22.05 -6.10
CA ASN A 454 5.18 22.13 -4.87
C ASN A 454 4.74 20.75 -4.39
N GLU A 455 4.17 19.92 -5.27
CA GLU A 455 3.76 18.55 -4.92
C GLU A 455 4.96 17.68 -4.48
N CYS A 456 6.11 17.85 -5.12
CA CYS A 456 7.34 17.15 -4.78
C CYS A 456 7.86 17.55 -3.40
N VAL A 457 7.85 18.83 -3.05
CA VAL A 457 8.28 19.33 -1.72
C VAL A 457 7.34 18.81 -0.63
N GLU A 458 6.02 18.91 -0.83
CA GLU A 458 5.04 18.37 0.13
C GLU A 458 5.26 16.88 0.40
N ALA A 459 5.56 16.10 -0.65
CA ALA A 459 5.85 14.67 -0.52
C ALA A 459 7.21 14.42 0.18
N ALA A 460 8.24 15.23 -0.11
CA ALA A 460 9.54 15.15 0.53
C ALA A 460 9.48 15.49 2.03
N ASP A 461 8.62 16.42 2.41
CA ASP A 461 8.43 16.81 3.82
C ASP A 461 7.82 15.69 4.66
N ILE A 462 6.96 14.83 4.08
CA ILE A 462 6.48 13.62 4.76
C ILE A 462 7.67 12.69 5.08
N ILE A 463 8.59 12.52 4.14
CA ILE A 463 9.79 11.67 4.35
C ILE A 463 10.73 12.29 5.39
N ARG A 464 10.90 13.62 5.38
CA ARG A 464 11.67 14.34 6.41
C ARG A 464 11.03 14.20 7.79
N ALA A 465 9.70 14.25 7.86
CA ALA A 465 8.97 14.09 9.12
C ALA A 465 9.17 12.69 9.74
N HIS A 466 9.26 11.63 8.93
CA HIS A 466 9.62 10.30 9.42
C HIS A 466 11.01 10.26 10.04
N ILE A 467 12.00 10.89 9.39
CA ILE A 467 13.36 10.98 9.93
C ILE A 467 13.37 11.80 11.24
N ALA A 468 12.69 12.94 11.24
CA ALA A 468 12.62 13.82 12.41
C ALA A 468 11.97 13.12 13.61
N GLU A 469 10.87 12.40 13.40
CA GLU A 469 10.22 11.62 14.46
C GLU A 469 11.14 10.53 15.02
N ALA A 470 11.86 9.82 14.16
CA ALA A 470 12.80 8.78 14.58
C ALA A 470 14.01 9.34 15.34
N LEU A 471 14.53 10.50 14.93
CA LEU A 471 15.68 11.16 15.57
C LEU A 471 15.29 11.91 16.86
N CYS A 472 14.03 12.34 16.99
CA CYS A 472 13.53 12.99 18.21
C CYS A 472 13.69 12.08 19.44
N GLY A 473 13.62 10.77 19.24
CA GLY A 473 13.81 9.75 20.27
C GLY A 473 12.73 9.76 21.34
N ASP A 474 12.32 10.92 21.83
CA ASP A 474 11.19 11.04 22.76
C ASP A 474 9.86 10.88 22.00
N PRO A 475 9.10 9.83 22.28
CA PRO A 475 7.82 9.60 21.61
C PRO A 475 6.77 10.71 21.86
N GLU A 476 6.91 11.48 22.92
CA GLU A 476 6.05 12.64 23.23
C GLU A 476 6.64 13.96 22.68
N GLY A 477 7.93 13.98 22.40
CA GLY A 477 8.65 15.16 21.94
C GLY A 477 8.32 15.60 20.51
N PHE A 478 7.94 14.66 19.62
CA PHE A 478 7.50 15.02 18.28
C PHE A 478 6.08 15.57 18.31
N ASP A 479 5.94 16.91 18.24
CA ASP A 479 4.61 17.54 18.14
C ASP A 479 4.17 17.62 16.66
N ARG A 480 3.12 16.89 16.32
CA ARG A 480 2.51 16.91 14.99
C ARG A 480 2.08 18.33 14.54
N ARG A 481 1.80 19.23 15.48
CA ARG A 481 1.40 20.60 15.14
C ARG A 481 2.59 21.48 14.79
N GLN A 482 3.79 21.08 15.21
CA GLN A 482 5.06 21.78 14.99
C GLN A 482 5.98 20.96 14.07
N TRP A 483 5.44 20.09 13.24
CA TRP A 483 6.21 19.20 12.37
C TRP A 483 7.20 19.95 11.46
N ARG A 484 6.86 21.18 11.02
CA ARG A 484 7.75 22.02 10.21
C ARG A 484 9.03 22.41 10.96
N GLU A 485 8.94 22.70 12.25
CA GLU A 485 10.14 22.97 13.06
C GLU A 485 11.02 21.72 13.15
N ALA A 486 10.40 20.55 13.35
CA ALA A 486 11.13 19.29 13.47
C ALA A 486 11.89 18.89 12.19
N ILE A 487 11.35 19.21 11.01
CA ILE A 487 12.01 18.85 9.75
C ILE A 487 13.17 19.81 9.38
N LYS A 488 13.31 20.98 10.00
CA LYS A 488 14.38 21.94 9.69
C LYS A 488 15.78 21.36 9.88
N ASP A 489 15.93 20.45 10.81
CA ASP A 489 17.21 19.76 11.09
C ASP A 489 17.51 18.62 10.10
N ILE A 490 16.55 18.28 9.22
CA ILE A 490 16.70 17.24 8.21
C ILE A 490 17.01 17.89 6.85
N PRO A 491 18.27 17.88 6.40
CA PRO A 491 18.65 18.50 5.13
C PRO A 491 17.92 17.86 3.96
N ALA A 492 17.45 18.70 3.03
CA ALA A 492 16.83 18.25 1.80
C ALA A 492 17.26 19.09 0.60
N ALA A 493 17.20 18.51 -0.60
CA ALA A 493 17.40 19.22 -1.84
C ALA A 493 16.26 18.96 -2.82
N LEU A 494 15.68 20.03 -3.35
CA LEU A 494 14.81 20.00 -4.52
C LEU A 494 15.66 20.18 -5.77
N VAL A 495 15.54 19.27 -6.74
CA VAL A 495 16.30 19.27 -7.98
C VAL A 495 15.35 19.49 -9.15
N THR A 496 15.65 20.47 -9.99
CA THR A 496 14.90 20.82 -11.19
C THR A 496 15.85 21.09 -12.37
N ASP A 497 15.40 20.84 -13.59
CA ASP A 497 16.07 21.29 -14.80
C ASP A 497 15.44 22.56 -15.39
N CYS A 498 14.32 23.03 -14.84
CA CYS A 498 13.66 24.27 -15.22
C CYS A 498 14.50 25.49 -14.80
N ARG A 499 15.33 25.96 -15.72
CA ARG A 499 16.22 27.12 -15.48
C ARG A 499 15.46 28.39 -15.08
N SER A 500 14.31 28.63 -15.67
CA SER A 500 13.48 29.79 -15.35
C SER A 500 12.94 29.78 -13.93
N MET A 501 12.56 28.60 -13.43
CA MET A 501 12.13 28.42 -12.03
C MET A 501 13.30 28.63 -11.08
N PHE A 502 14.45 28.00 -11.36
CA PHE A 502 15.66 28.15 -10.56
C PHE A 502 16.11 29.61 -10.45
N ASP A 503 16.16 30.32 -11.59
CA ASP A 503 16.56 31.73 -11.63
C ASP A 503 15.56 32.63 -10.89
N TYR A 504 14.25 32.33 -10.99
CA TYR A 504 13.21 33.09 -10.30
C TYR A 504 13.31 32.93 -8.77
N LEU A 505 13.43 31.71 -8.29
CA LEU A 505 13.47 31.40 -6.84
C LEU A 505 14.75 31.99 -6.18
N ASN A 506 15.87 32.04 -6.91
CA ASN A 506 17.12 32.60 -6.41
C ASN A 506 17.24 34.12 -6.54
N LYS A 507 16.41 34.78 -7.37
CA LYS A 507 16.47 36.24 -7.59
C LYS A 507 15.36 36.95 -6.83
N ARG A 508 15.69 37.72 -5.81
CA ARG A 508 14.72 38.59 -5.14
C ARG A 508 14.27 39.72 -6.06
N GLY A 509 12.97 39.95 -6.16
CA GLY A 509 12.40 41.14 -6.82
C GLY A 509 11.82 40.94 -8.22
N SER A 510 11.91 39.74 -8.84
CA SER A 510 11.18 39.48 -10.08
C SER A 510 9.80 38.86 -9.76
N THR A 511 8.74 39.36 -10.39
CA THR A 511 7.39 38.84 -10.20
C THR A 511 6.78 38.42 -11.53
N PRO A 512 6.26 37.19 -11.68
CA PRO A 512 5.53 36.83 -12.88
C PRO A 512 4.27 37.68 -13.04
N SER A 513 3.85 37.91 -14.25
CA SER A 513 2.60 38.61 -14.56
C SER A 513 1.36 37.78 -14.21
N GLU A 514 1.48 36.45 -14.22
CA GLU A 514 0.42 35.54 -13.89
C GLU A 514 0.26 35.39 -12.36
N LYS A 515 -0.87 35.83 -11.81
CA LYS A 515 -1.10 35.90 -10.37
C LYS A 515 -1.05 34.50 -9.68
N ARG A 516 -1.54 33.44 -10.36
CA ARG A 516 -1.52 32.09 -9.80
C ARG A 516 -0.11 31.51 -9.74
N LEU A 517 0.65 31.67 -10.83
CA LEU A 517 2.05 31.26 -10.89
C LEU A 517 2.87 31.97 -9.82
N ARG A 518 2.62 33.27 -9.60
CA ARG A 518 3.26 34.00 -8.52
C ARG A 518 3.02 33.36 -7.16
N LEU A 519 1.78 32.97 -6.87
CA LEU A 519 1.43 32.33 -5.59
C LEU A 519 2.14 30.98 -5.43
N ASP A 520 2.13 30.14 -6.48
CA ASP A 520 2.80 28.83 -6.48
C ASP A 520 4.32 28.97 -6.23
N LEU A 521 4.96 30.01 -6.81
CA LEU A 521 6.38 30.28 -6.64
C LEU A 521 6.73 30.93 -5.28
N GLU A 522 5.87 31.78 -4.73
CA GLU A 522 6.09 32.34 -3.38
C GLU A 522 5.96 31.24 -2.29
N ILE A 523 5.04 30.28 -2.43
CA ILE A 523 4.95 29.13 -1.54
C ILE A 523 6.27 28.32 -1.57
N LEU A 524 6.82 28.05 -2.75
CA LEU A 524 8.11 27.37 -2.88
C LEU A 524 9.25 28.18 -2.25
N ARG A 525 9.23 29.50 -2.40
CA ARG A 525 10.25 30.37 -1.82
C ARG A 525 10.20 30.34 -0.30
N ASP A 526 9.01 30.43 0.28
CA ASP A 526 8.83 30.33 1.72
C ASP A 526 9.37 29.00 2.26
N GLN A 527 9.08 27.88 1.57
CA GLN A 527 9.59 26.55 1.93
C GLN A 527 11.12 26.45 1.81
N LEU A 528 11.73 27.09 0.78
CA LEU A 528 13.18 27.13 0.62
C LEU A 528 13.84 27.94 1.74
N ASP A 529 13.25 29.08 2.10
CA ASP A 529 13.81 30.01 3.11
C ASP A 529 13.60 29.49 4.54
N GLU A 530 12.43 28.89 4.84
CA GLU A 530 12.03 28.51 6.20
C GLU A 530 12.41 27.08 6.59
N ASP A 531 12.43 26.15 5.64
CA ASP A 531 12.44 24.71 5.92
C ASP A 531 13.79 24.01 5.65
N SER A 532 14.90 24.74 5.52
CA SER A 532 16.24 24.18 5.22
C SER A 532 16.27 23.30 3.95
N LEU A 533 15.50 23.70 2.94
CA LEU A 533 15.44 23.06 1.64
C LEU A 533 16.38 23.77 0.66
N THR A 534 17.29 23.04 0.04
CA THR A 534 18.22 23.57 -0.96
C THR A 534 17.69 23.36 -2.36
N LEU A 535 17.60 24.42 -3.17
CA LEU A 535 17.25 24.31 -4.58
C LEU A 535 18.49 24.05 -5.44
N ARG A 536 18.41 23.06 -6.34
CA ARG A 536 19.48 22.72 -7.28
C ARG A 536 18.98 22.68 -8.72
N TRP A 537 19.79 23.17 -9.60
CA TRP A 537 19.56 23.04 -11.03
C TRP A 537 20.49 21.97 -11.62
N VAL A 538 19.93 21.13 -12.51
CA VAL A 538 20.68 20.15 -13.32
C VAL A 538 20.33 20.30 -14.79
N ALA A 539 21.22 19.82 -15.67
CA ALA A 539 20.86 19.71 -17.09
C ALA A 539 19.80 18.61 -17.28
N THR A 540 18.90 18.76 -18.26
CA THR A 540 17.81 17.80 -18.54
C THR A 540 18.30 16.35 -18.67
N ILE A 541 19.46 16.13 -19.29
CA ILE A 541 20.06 14.78 -19.39
C ILE A 541 20.36 14.13 -18.03
N MET A 542 20.42 14.91 -16.97
CA MET A 542 20.65 14.45 -15.58
C MET A 542 19.38 14.46 -14.74
N MET A 543 18.22 14.83 -15.33
CA MET A 543 16.94 14.88 -14.62
C MET A 543 16.36 13.49 -14.45
N VAL A 544 16.36 12.99 -13.22
CA VAL A 544 15.84 11.64 -12.90
C VAL A 544 14.33 11.56 -13.12
N ALA A 545 13.60 12.65 -12.87
CA ALA A 545 12.14 12.70 -13.01
C ALA A 545 11.65 12.81 -14.46
N ASP A 546 12.51 13.15 -15.44
CA ASP A 546 12.18 13.22 -16.89
C ASP A 546 11.54 11.91 -17.42
N ALA A 547 11.94 10.76 -16.85
CA ALA A 547 11.34 9.48 -17.18
C ALA A 547 9.87 9.33 -16.74
N LEU A 548 9.33 10.30 -15.99
CA LEU A 548 7.97 10.28 -15.44
C LEU A 548 7.02 11.28 -16.13
N THR A 549 7.51 12.06 -17.05
CA THR A 549 6.78 13.15 -17.72
C THR A 549 6.89 13.08 -19.23
#